data_f606d73b3f8c1608dcac92b5c9826c32
#
_entry.id   f606d73b3f8c1608dcac92b5c9826c32
#
_cell.length_a   1.000
_cell.length_b   1.000
_cell.length_c   1.000
_cell.angle_alpha   90.00
_cell.angle_beta   90.00
_cell.angle_gamma   90.00
#
_symmetry.space_group_name_H-M   'P 1'
#
loop_
_entity.id
_entity.type
_entity.pdbx_description
1 polymer ?
#
loop_
_entity_poly.entity_id
_entity_poly.type
_entity_poly.pdbx_seq_one_letter_code
_entity_poly.pdbx_strand_id
1 'polypeptide(L)'
;TCVTTTWMRFCEKLLEVTGDPKWADQIERTFYNAYLGALKADGSEFEAYTPLTGNRWHGMNHCFMHTDCCTANGPRGFLCFLREFFRKKGDSATFNFYASALVDGFDMYSLYPRTDWARIVSHTAGPLKLRLRIPAWSAKTVVKLNGKELGYVRPGSYFTIAHDWKLGDIVEVKFDMPVVAHTFGHNVAFTRGPVLLARDSRFKDGDLTEPFRRGIKDGQTMPTFAAVRTPSDDFWMAFSATLPIGSHHENPEGANPSTVFFCDYASAGNAWHRNNYYRTWFPNEWGPTE
;
A
#
# COMPACT_ATOMS: atom_id res chain seq x y z
N THR A 1 15.37 -8.62 -0.09
CA THR A 1 14.94 -7.96 1.17
C THR A 1 15.99 -7.00 1.72
N CYS A 2 17.30 -7.31 1.69
CA CYS A 2 18.33 -6.41 2.24
C CYS A 2 18.30 -4.99 1.64
N VAL A 3 18.20 -4.86 0.32
CA VAL A 3 18.11 -3.56 -0.35
C VAL A 3 16.83 -2.83 0.06
N THR A 4 15.69 -3.54 0.12
CA THR A 4 14.41 -2.99 0.57
C THR A 4 14.49 -2.39 1.97
N THR A 5 15.05 -3.16 2.92
CA THR A 5 15.25 -2.70 4.30
C THR A 5 16.22 -1.52 4.37
N THR A 6 17.31 -1.54 3.59
CA THR A 6 18.27 -0.44 3.54
C THR A 6 17.63 0.84 2.98
N TRP A 7 16.78 0.72 1.95
CA TRP A 7 16.01 1.84 1.43
C TRP A 7 15.08 2.44 2.49
N MET A 8 14.33 1.58 3.22
CA MET A 8 13.46 2.05 4.31
C MET A 8 14.24 2.80 5.39
N ARG A 9 15.42 2.28 5.80
CA ARG A 9 16.30 2.95 6.76
C ARG A 9 16.86 4.28 6.25
N PHE A 10 17.17 4.36 4.96
CA PHE A 10 17.58 5.61 4.34
C PHE A 10 16.46 6.64 4.37
N CYS A 11 15.23 6.24 4.00
CA CYS A 11 14.06 7.11 4.09
C CYS A 11 13.74 7.51 5.54
N GLU A 12 13.91 6.60 6.53
CA GLU A 12 13.78 6.91 7.96
C GLU A 12 14.74 8.05 8.34
N LYS A 13 16.01 7.98 7.94
CA LYS A 13 16.98 9.03 8.23
C LYS A 13 16.67 10.35 7.54
N LEU A 14 16.22 10.30 6.31
CA LEU A 14 15.79 11.50 5.59
C LEU A 14 14.55 12.13 6.22
N LEU A 15 13.57 11.34 6.66
CA LEU A 15 12.41 11.83 7.40
C LEU A 15 12.82 12.51 8.71
N GLU A 16 13.73 11.88 9.45
CA GLU A 16 14.24 12.40 10.73
C GLU A 16 14.96 13.74 10.56
N VAL A 17 15.80 13.89 9.51
CA VAL A 17 16.61 15.09 9.27
C VAL A 17 15.80 16.22 8.62
N THR A 18 14.91 15.88 7.67
CA THR A 18 14.21 16.89 6.87
C THR A 18 12.81 17.22 7.38
N GLY A 19 12.17 16.28 8.08
CA GLY A 19 10.75 16.37 8.45
C GLY A 19 9.78 16.35 7.27
N ASP A 20 10.25 16.02 6.05
CA ASP A 20 9.46 16.04 4.83
C ASP A 20 8.62 14.75 4.74
N PRO A 21 7.27 14.84 4.72
CA PRO A 21 6.37 13.70 4.71
C PRO A 21 6.52 12.78 3.50
N LYS A 22 7.16 13.22 2.41
CA LYS A 22 7.44 12.37 1.25
C LYS A 22 8.27 11.14 1.61
N TRP A 23 9.12 11.22 2.62
CA TRP A 23 9.92 10.09 3.07
C TRP A 23 9.10 9.07 3.83
N ALA A 24 8.09 9.52 4.57
CA ALA A 24 7.10 8.63 5.17
C ALA A 24 6.24 7.94 4.09
N ASP A 25 5.87 8.64 2.99
CA ASP A 25 5.20 8.02 1.84
C ASP A 25 6.07 6.92 1.21
N GLN A 26 7.40 7.11 1.11
CA GLN A 26 8.32 6.09 0.60
C GLN A 26 8.42 4.88 1.54
N ILE A 27 8.51 5.10 2.85
CA ILE A 27 8.54 4.01 3.85
C ILE A 27 7.23 3.21 3.75
N GLU A 28 6.09 3.88 3.75
CA GLU A 28 4.77 3.26 3.71
C GLU A 28 4.57 2.41 2.43
N ARG A 29 4.88 3.00 1.26
CA ARG A 29 4.79 2.29 -0.02
C ARG A 29 5.71 1.07 -0.06
N THR A 30 6.92 1.21 0.46
CA THR A 30 7.89 0.10 0.50
C THR A 30 7.41 -0.99 1.47
N PHE A 31 6.90 -0.59 2.62
CA PHE A 31 6.44 -1.49 3.67
C PHE A 31 5.27 -2.37 3.18
N TYR A 32 4.20 -1.77 2.68
CA TYR A 32 3.01 -2.53 2.25
C TYR A 32 3.21 -3.34 0.97
N ASN A 33 4.26 -3.10 0.20
CA ASN A 33 4.53 -3.80 -1.04
C ASN A 33 5.79 -4.68 -0.95
N ALA A 34 6.94 -4.16 -1.34
CA ALA A 34 8.17 -4.94 -1.47
C ALA A 34 8.61 -5.59 -0.14
N TYR A 35 8.36 -4.95 1.00
CA TYR A 35 8.78 -5.47 2.29
C TYR A 35 7.85 -6.59 2.79
N LEU A 36 6.54 -6.35 2.90
CA LEU A 36 5.58 -7.39 3.27
C LEU A 36 5.48 -8.47 2.19
N GLY A 37 5.67 -8.10 0.92
CA GLY A 37 5.74 -9.05 -0.18
C GLY A 37 6.93 -10.00 -0.13
N ALA A 38 8.00 -9.65 0.59
CA ALA A 38 9.14 -10.54 0.82
C ALA A 38 8.94 -11.48 2.01
N LEU A 39 7.98 -11.19 2.88
CA LEU A 39 7.70 -12.01 4.06
C LEU A 39 6.77 -13.15 3.69
N LYS A 40 7.13 -14.36 4.08
CA LYS A 40 6.26 -15.53 3.99
C LYS A 40 5.01 -15.31 4.87
N ALA A 41 3.87 -15.83 4.44
CA ALA A 41 2.59 -15.59 5.10
C ALA A 41 2.56 -16.00 6.59
N ASP A 42 3.33 -17.02 6.96
CA ASP A 42 3.50 -17.47 8.36
C ASP A 42 4.53 -16.67 9.16
N GLY A 43 5.18 -15.68 8.54
CA GLY A 43 6.20 -14.84 9.17
C GLY A 43 7.56 -15.50 9.40
N SER A 44 7.77 -16.71 8.93
CA SER A 44 8.96 -17.53 9.25
C SER A 44 10.21 -17.13 8.46
N GLU A 45 10.04 -16.58 7.26
CA GLU A 45 11.13 -16.32 6.32
C GLU A 45 10.93 -15.05 5.52
N PHE A 46 12.06 -14.44 5.09
CA PHE A 46 12.08 -13.37 4.11
C PHE A 46 12.72 -13.86 2.81
N GLU A 47 12.04 -13.62 1.70
CA GLU A 47 12.56 -13.88 0.37
C GLU A 47 13.72 -12.93 0.01
N ALA A 48 14.70 -13.43 -0.73
CA ALA A 48 15.80 -12.62 -1.23
C ALA A 48 15.32 -11.61 -2.29
N TYR A 49 14.39 -12.02 -3.14
CA TYR A 49 13.84 -11.21 -4.24
C TYR A 49 12.32 -11.08 -4.12
N THR A 50 11.81 -9.92 -4.50
CA THR A 50 10.38 -9.64 -4.63
C THR A 50 10.07 -9.26 -6.08
N PRO A 51 9.90 -10.26 -6.97
CA PRO A 51 9.62 -9.98 -8.37
C PRO A 51 8.25 -9.31 -8.53
N LEU A 52 8.12 -8.44 -9.52
CA LEU A 52 6.83 -7.81 -9.87
C LEU A 52 5.93 -8.75 -10.69
N THR A 53 6.50 -9.83 -11.21
CA THR A 53 5.82 -10.83 -12.02
C THR A 53 6.52 -12.17 -11.86
N GLY A 54 5.78 -13.25 -11.73
CA GLY A 54 6.31 -14.60 -11.61
C GLY A 54 5.77 -15.36 -10.41
N ASN A 55 6.62 -16.11 -9.77
CA ASN A 55 6.31 -16.92 -8.58
C ASN A 55 7.19 -16.46 -7.42
N ARG A 56 6.70 -16.61 -6.21
CA ARG A 56 7.53 -16.53 -5.00
C ARG A 56 7.92 -17.93 -4.58
N TRP A 57 9.15 -18.11 -4.24
CA TRP A 57 9.70 -19.36 -3.73
C TRP A 57 10.99 -19.06 -2.98
N HIS A 58 11.48 -20.03 -2.21
CA HIS A 58 12.73 -19.89 -1.46
C HIS A 58 13.85 -19.35 -2.33
N GLY A 59 14.37 -18.18 -2.00
CA GLY A 59 15.59 -17.66 -2.60
C GLY A 59 16.74 -18.65 -2.33
N MET A 60 17.64 -18.81 -3.30
CA MET A 60 18.86 -19.55 -3.04
C MET A 60 19.64 -18.82 -1.93
N ASN A 61 20.20 -19.59 -1.00
CA ASN A 61 21.15 -19.07 0.00
C ASN A 61 22.24 -18.28 -0.71
N HIS A 62 22.18 -16.95 -0.63
CA HIS A 62 23.10 -16.07 -1.35
C HIS A 62 24.55 -16.23 -0.97
N CYS A 63 24.84 -16.81 0.18
CA CYS A 63 26.14 -16.71 0.79
C CYS A 63 26.89 -18.03 0.90
N PHE A 64 26.39 -19.14 0.39
CA PHE A 64 26.99 -20.48 0.55
C PHE A 64 27.34 -20.88 2.01
N MET A 65 26.99 -20.04 2.97
CA MET A 65 27.35 -20.16 4.39
C MET A 65 26.18 -20.57 5.29
N HIS A 66 25.09 -21.12 4.72
CA HIS A 66 23.88 -21.48 5.45
C HIS A 66 23.21 -20.32 6.24
N THR A 67 23.65 -19.09 6.03
CA THR A 67 23.07 -17.88 6.61
C THR A 67 22.51 -17.01 5.51
N ASP A 68 21.21 -16.71 5.60
CA ASP A 68 20.54 -15.79 4.68
C ASP A 68 20.55 -14.37 5.26
N CYS A 69 21.24 -13.45 4.57
CA CYS A 69 21.27 -12.04 4.95
C CYS A 69 19.86 -11.40 4.96
N CYS A 70 18.93 -11.90 4.16
CA CYS A 70 17.57 -11.41 4.10
C CYS A 70 16.76 -11.76 5.35
N THR A 71 16.94 -12.97 5.88
CA THR A 71 16.37 -13.40 7.15
C THR A 71 16.89 -12.54 8.32
N ALA A 72 18.18 -12.19 8.32
CA ALA A 72 18.77 -11.34 9.35
C ALA A 72 18.34 -9.85 9.22
N ASN A 73 18.20 -9.32 8.00
CA ASN A 73 17.86 -7.93 7.78
C ASN A 73 16.33 -7.67 7.73
N GLY A 74 15.56 -8.68 7.35
CA GLY A 74 14.11 -8.55 7.25
C GLY A 74 13.48 -7.89 8.48
N PRO A 75 13.64 -8.43 9.70
CA PRO A 75 13.03 -7.88 10.91
C PRO A 75 13.36 -6.41 11.19
N ARG A 76 14.49 -5.90 10.67
CA ARG A 76 14.87 -4.48 10.82
C ARG A 76 13.93 -3.53 10.08
N GLY A 77 13.26 -3.99 9.02
CA GLY A 77 12.28 -3.19 8.30
C GLY A 77 11.06 -2.87 9.15
N PHE A 78 10.61 -3.78 10.02
CA PHE A 78 9.56 -3.48 10.99
C PHE A 78 9.98 -2.36 11.95
N LEU A 79 11.25 -2.36 12.41
CA LEU A 79 11.75 -1.32 13.29
C LEU A 79 11.73 0.07 12.64
N CYS A 80 12.03 0.17 11.34
CA CYS A 80 11.93 1.45 10.62
C CYS A 80 10.49 1.97 10.62
N PHE A 81 9.51 1.11 10.34
CA PHE A 81 8.11 1.48 10.36
C PHE A 81 7.63 1.85 11.77
N LEU A 82 7.95 1.03 12.77
CA LEU A 82 7.50 1.25 14.15
C LEU A 82 8.08 2.51 14.78
N ARG A 83 9.36 2.81 14.56
CA ARG A 83 10.00 4.02 15.09
C ARG A 83 9.40 5.30 14.55
N GLU A 84 8.99 5.28 13.28
CA GLU A 84 8.38 6.42 12.63
C GLU A 84 6.87 6.45 12.76
N PHE A 85 6.23 5.39 13.27
CA PHE A 85 4.78 5.31 13.41
C PHE A 85 4.22 6.48 14.22
N PHE A 86 4.79 6.71 15.38
CA PHE A 86 4.41 7.79 16.29
C PHE A 86 5.64 8.41 16.94
N ARG A 87 5.68 9.74 16.96
CA ARG A 87 6.74 10.50 17.63
C ARG A 87 6.14 11.59 18.48
N LYS A 88 6.57 11.70 19.75
CA LYS A 88 6.21 12.78 20.65
C LYS A 88 7.46 13.58 21.01
N LYS A 89 7.40 14.90 20.83
CA LYS A 89 8.51 15.82 21.13
C LYS A 89 7.94 17.15 21.66
N GLY A 90 8.22 17.45 22.93
CA GLY A 90 7.70 18.66 23.56
C GLY A 90 6.17 18.70 23.55
N ASP A 91 5.59 19.78 23.03
CA ASP A 91 4.15 20.02 22.90
C ASP A 91 3.55 19.42 21.60
N SER A 92 4.27 18.53 20.93
CA SER A 92 3.84 17.98 19.65
C SER A 92 3.89 16.46 19.63
N ALA A 93 2.80 15.83 19.15
CA ALA A 93 2.68 14.41 18.84
C ALA A 93 2.43 14.24 17.34
N THR A 94 3.13 13.33 16.69
CA THR A 94 3.07 13.13 15.22
C THR A 94 2.78 11.68 14.90
N PHE A 95 1.73 11.42 14.11
CA PHE A 95 1.50 10.16 13.44
C PHE A 95 1.98 10.23 11.99
N ASN A 96 2.92 9.37 11.61
CA ASN A 96 3.37 9.23 10.23
C ASN A 96 2.64 8.10 9.50
N PHE A 97 2.15 7.10 10.22
CA PHE A 97 1.45 5.94 9.65
C PHE A 97 0.14 5.69 10.37
N TYR A 98 -0.69 4.82 9.77
CA TYR A 98 -2.02 4.50 10.25
C TYR A 98 -2.16 2.98 10.40
N ALA A 99 -2.38 2.54 11.64
CA ALA A 99 -2.67 1.16 12.02
C ALA A 99 -3.25 1.16 13.43
N SER A 100 -3.92 0.10 13.84
CA SER A 100 -4.36 -0.01 15.22
C SER A 100 -3.16 -0.10 16.16
N ALA A 101 -3.04 0.86 17.07
CA ALA A 101 -1.93 0.96 18.00
C ALA A 101 -2.32 1.77 19.24
N LEU A 102 -1.73 1.41 20.37
CA LEU A 102 -1.77 2.17 21.62
C LEU A 102 -0.43 2.90 21.76
N VAL A 103 -0.46 4.22 21.86
CA VAL A 103 0.74 5.05 21.98
C VAL A 103 0.60 6.05 23.13
N ASP A 104 1.66 6.78 23.48
CA ASP A 104 1.64 7.75 24.57
C ASP A 104 0.59 8.85 24.32
N GLY A 105 -0.49 8.79 25.07
CA GLY A 105 -1.59 9.76 25.09
C GLY A 105 -2.67 9.56 24.03
N PHE A 106 -2.56 8.56 23.14
CA PHE A 106 -3.54 8.32 22.08
C PHE A 106 -3.68 6.84 21.74
N ASP A 107 -4.90 6.41 21.43
CA ASP A 107 -5.19 5.11 20.82
C ASP A 107 -5.63 5.32 19.37
N MET A 108 -5.03 4.63 18.44
CA MET A 108 -5.46 4.61 17.04
C MET A 108 -6.16 3.30 16.71
N TYR A 109 -7.33 3.39 16.11
CA TYR A 109 -8.10 2.27 15.59
C TYR A 109 -8.21 2.41 14.07
N SER A 110 -7.69 1.45 13.33
CA SER A 110 -7.71 1.48 11.87
C SER A 110 -7.49 0.10 11.28
N LEU A 111 -8.18 -0.19 10.19
CA LEU A 111 -7.89 -1.33 9.30
C LEU A 111 -7.18 -0.86 8.02
N TYR A 112 -6.63 0.36 8.02
CA TYR A 112 -5.84 0.90 6.93
C TYR A 112 -4.64 -0.03 6.59
N PRO A 113 -4.31 -0.23 5.32
CA PRO A 113 -4.91 0.31 4.09
C PRO A 113 -6.07 -0.54 3.51
N ARG A 114 -6.59 -1.54 4.24
CA ARG A 114 -7.82 -2.27 3.81
C ARG A 114 -9.01 -1.33 3.72
N THR A 115 -9.13 -0.44 4.71
CA THR A 115 -10.14 0.62 4.74
C THR A 115 -9.48 1.98 4.54
N ASP A 116 -10.29 2.98 4.27
CA ASP A 116 -9.91 4.36 3.98
C ASP A 116 -9.99 5.27 5.19
N TRP A 117 -10.03 4.73 6.41
CA TRP A 117 -10.22 5.53 7.62
C TRP A 117 -9.32 5.13 8.78
N ALA A 118 -9.08 6.10 9.66
CA ALA A 118 -8.50 5.90 10.98
C ALA A 118 -9.25 6.76 12.01
N ARG A 119 -9.37 6.23 13.24
CA ARG A 119 -9.92 6.92 14.39
C ARG A 119 -8.89 6.98 15.50
N ILE A 120 -8.66 8.16 16.03
CA ILE A 120 -7.70 8.40 17.11
C ILE A 120 -8.49 8.90 18.33
N VAL A 121 -8.32 8.26 19.46
CA VAL A 121 -8.95 8.63 20.74
C VAL A 121 -7.89 9.19 21.66
N SER A 122 -8.16 10.35 22.25
CA SER A 122 -7.24 10.99 23.20
C SER A 122 -7.38 10.40 24.60
N HIS A 123 -6.24 10.05 25.18
CA HIS A 123 -6.07 9.74 26.61
C HIS A 123 -5.20 10.78 27.31
N THR A 124 -4.96 11.92 26.68
CA THR A 124 -4.22 13.05 27.24
C THR A 124 -5.15 14.24 27.48
N ALA A 125 -4.74 15.14 28.37
CA ALA A 125 -5.42 16.39 28.63
C ALA A 125 -4.43 17.56 28.55
N GLY A 126 -4.95 18.75 28.22
CA GLY A 126 -4.16 19.98 28.09
C GLY A 126 -3.69 20.29 26.68
N PRO A 127 -3.00 21.41 26.49
CA PRO A 127 -2.62 21.93 25.19
C PRO A 127 -1.52 21.05 24.54
N LEU A 128 -1.81 20.55 23.33
CA LEU A 128 -0.87 19.77 22.54
C LEU A 128 -1.19 19.90 21.05
N LYS A 129 -0.17 19.85 20.21
CA LYS A 129 -0.28 19.84 18.74
C LYS A 129 -0.24 18.39 18.26
N LEU A 130 -1.36 17.89 17.75
CA LEU A 130 -1.40 16.61 17.05
C LEU A 130 -1.14 16.84 15.56
N ARG A 131 -0.09 16.21 15.04
CA ARG A 131 0.30 16.28 13.64
C ARG A 131 -0.01 14.94 12.97
N LEU A 132 -0.74 14.98 11.86
CA LEU A 132 -1.13 13.82 11.07
C LEU A 132 -0.48 13.92 9.69
N ARG A 133 0.30 12.92 9.28
CA ARG A 133 0.79 12.88 7.91
C ARG A 133 -0.39 12.63 6.95
N ILE A 134 -0.50 13.49 5.96
CA ILE A 134 -1.48 13.32 4.88
C ILE A 134 -0.73 12.78 3.67
N PRO A 135 -1.02 11.54 3.24
CA PRO A 135 -0.34 10.94 2.10
C PRO A 135 -0.50 11.76 0.83
N ALA A 136 0.53 11.82 -0.01
CA ALA A 136 0.47 12.57 -1.27
C ALA A 136 -0.57 12.02 -2.25
N TRP A 137 -0.88 10.73 -2.19
CA TRP A 137 -1.87 10.07 -3.04
C TRP A 137 -3.33 10.34 -2.62
N SER A 138 -3.60 10.83 -1.40
CA SER A 138 -4.95 11.12 -0.91
C SER A 138 -5.34 12.56 -1.19
N ALA A 139 -5.95 12.80 -2.36
CA ALA A 139 -6.27 14.15 -2.84
C ALA A 139 -7.36 14.86 -2.02
N LYS A 140 -8.28 14.09 -1.42
CA LYS A 140 -9.47 14.61 -0.72
C LYS A 140 -9.59 14.02 0.68
N THR A 141 -8.50 14.11 1.47
CA THR A 141 -8.54 13.67 2.88
C THR A 141 -9.47 14.58 3.68
N VAL A 142 -10.34 13.96 4.50
CA VAL A 142 -11.19 14.66 5.46
C VAL A 142 -10.71 14.35 6.87
N VAL A 143 -10.53 15.39 7.69
CA VAL A 143 -10.18 15.26 9.11
C VAL A 143 -11.28 15.89 9.94
N LYS A 144 -11.75 15.17 10.96
CA LYS A 144 -12.75 15.67 11.91
C LYS A 144 -12.22 15.61 13.35
N LEU A 145 -12.60 16.56 14.17
CA LEU A 145 -12.42 16.53 15.62
C LEU A 145 -13.81 16.55 16.26
N ASN A 146 -14.11 15.53 17.07
CA ASN A 146 -15.42 15.38 17.75
C ASN A 146 -16.61 15.54 16.78
N GLY A 147 -16.50 14.92 15.58
CA GLY A 147 -17.52 14.96 14.52
C GLY A 147 -17.53 16.24 13.68
N LYS A 148 -16.80 17.30 14.06
CA LYS A 148 -16.70 18.54 13.31
C LYS A 148 -15.54 18.48 12.34
N GLU A 149 -15.79 18.73 11.05
CA GLU A 149 -14.77 18.78 10.00
C GLU A 149 -13.84 19.98 10.18
N LEU A 150 -12.53 19.73 10.01
CA LEU A 150 -11.47 20.70 10.18
C LEU A 150 -10.93 21.15 8.82
N GLY A 151 -11.48 22.17 8.23
CA GLY A 151 -10.95 22.89 7.08
C GLY A 151 -10.23 22.09 5.98
N TYR A 152 -9.47 22.77 5.14
CA TYR A 152 -8.75 22.16 4.03
C TYR A 152 -7.52 21.36 4.48
N VAL A 153 -7.42 20.13 3.99
CA VAL A 153 -6.32 19.20 4.27
C VAL A 153 -5.47 19.03 3.00
N ARG A 154 -4.23 19.51 3.07
CA ARG A 154 -3.32 19.47 1.91
C ARG A 154 -2.67 18.09 1.76
N PRO A 155 -2.74 17.43 0.59
CA PRO A 155 -2.00 16.20 0.31
C PRO A 155 -0.48 16.40 0.41
N GLY A 156 0.26 15.36 0.77
CA GLY A 156 1.71 15.39 0.88
C GLY A 156 2.24 16.35 1.95
N SER A 157 1.49 16.53 3.05
CA SER A 157 1.86 17.46 4.12
C SER A 157 1.54 16.87 5.49
N TYR A 158 1.86 17.64 6.54
CA TYR A 158 1.34 17.40 7.88
C TYR A 158 0.15 18.32 8.16
N PHE A 159 -0.97 17.74 8.54
CA PHE A 159 -2.11 18.49 9.09
C PHE A 159 -1.96 18.59 10.60
N THR A 160 -1.99 19.80 11.15
CA THR A 160 -1.75 20.06 12.57
C THR A 160 -3.03 20.50 13.25
N ILE A 161 -3.42 19.79 14.32
CA ILE A 161 -4.53 20.13 15.21
C ILE A 161 -3.93 20.66 16.51
N ALA A 162 -3.94 21.97 16.68
CA ALA A 162 -3.62 22.60 17.96
C ALA A 162 -4.88 22.66 18.82
N HIS A 163 -4.92 21.90 19.91
CA HIS A 163 -6.13 21.73 20.70
C HIS A 163 -5.80 21.62 22.21
N ASP A 164 -6.71 22.07 23.05
CA ASP A 164 -6.71 21.79 24.48
C ASP A 164 -7.46 20.49 24.72
N TRP A 165 -6.70 19.40 24.62
CA TRP A 165 -7.22 18.03 24.60
C TRP A 165 -7.92 17.66 25.89
N LYS A 166 -8.98 16.86 25.74
CA LYS A 166 -9.71 16.23 26.83
C LYS A 166 -9.68 14.72 26.63
N LEU A 167 -9.80 13.99 27.73
CA LEU A 167 -9.97 12.54 27.68
C LEU A 167 -11.21 12.20 26.86
N GLY A 168 -11.04 11.31 25.89
CA GLY A 168 -12.11 10.87 25.01
C GLY A 168 -12.36 11.76 23.78
N ASP A 169 -11.59 12.83 23.57
CA ASP A 169 -11.63 13.55 22.28
C ASP A 169 -11.28 12.61 21.12
N ILE A 170 -12.00 12.75 20.01
CA ILE A 170 -11.91 11.84 18.89
C ILE A 170 -11.49 12.60 17.64
N VAL A 171 -10.41 12.15 17.00
CA VAL A 171 -10.04 12.54 15.64
C VAL A 171 -10.39 11.44 14.68
N GLU A 172 -11.08 11.76 13.61
CA GLU A 172 -11.37 10.85 12.50
C GLU A 172 -10.67 11.35 11.24
N VAL A 173 -9.99 10.44 10.57
CA VAL A 173 -9.32 10.70 9.28
C VAL A 173 -9.94 9.78 8.25
N LYS A 174 -10.41 10.35 7.15
CA LYS A 174 -10.90 9.60 5.99
C LYS A 174 -10.09 9.97 4.76
N PHE A 175 -9.46 8.96 4.15
CA PHE A 175 -8.64 9.10 2.97
C PHE A 175 -9.46 8.96 1.69
N ASP A 176 -9.04 9.64 0.64
CA ASP A 176 -9.49 9.38 -0.72
C ASP A 176 -8.54 8.32 -1.33
N MET A 177 -9.04 7.10 -1.53
CA MET A 177 -8.24 5.96 -1.99
C MET A 177 -8.76 5.41 -3.33
N PRO A 178 -8.74 6.18 -4.41
CA PRO A 178 -9.08 5.66 -5.73
C PRO A 178 -8.04 4.63 -6.19
N VAL A 179 -8.43 3.74 -7.08
CA VAL A 179 -7.46 2.96 -7.84
C VAL A 179 -6.93 3.84 -8.98
N VAL A 180 -5.61 3.95 -9.07
CA VAL A 180 -4.91 4.77 -10.06
C VAL A 180 -4.02 3.90 -10.91
N ALA A 181 -4.05 4.13 -12.23
CA ALA A 181 -3.18 3.47 -13.20
C ALA A 181 -1.82 4.16 -13.27
N HIS A 182 -0.78 3.36 -13.42
CA HIS A 182 0.60 3.81 -13.66
C HIS A 182 1.10 3.14 -14.94
N THR A 183 1.64 3.91 -15.88
CA THR A 183 2.12 3.36 -17.14
C THR A 183 3.64 3.46 -17.25
N PHE A 184 4.25 2.43 -17.82
CA PHE A 184 5.66 2.42 -18.18
C PHE A 184 5.86 1.63 -19.48
N GLY A 185 6.28 2.30 -20.54
CA GLY A 185 6.30 1.72 -21.89
C GLY A 185 4.91 1.24 -22.29
N HIS A 186 4.81 0.01 -22.75
CA HIS A 186 3.55 -0.62 -23.11
C HIS A 186 2.90 -1.43 -21.97
N ASN A 187 3.17 -1.06 -20.72
CA ASN A 187 2.62 -1.75 -19.58
C ASN A 187 1.88 -0.79 -18.63
N VAL A 188 0.91 -1.34 -17.90
CA VAL A 188 0.15 -0.65 -16.87
C VAL A 188 0.16 -1.44 -15.57
N ALA A 189 0.25 -0.75 -14.46
CA ALA A 189 0.05 -1.28 -13.11
C ALA A 189 -0.98 -0.43 -12.38
N PHE A 190 -1.58 -0.98 -11.32
CA PHE A 190 -2.61 -0.29 -10.55
C PHE A 190 -2.21 -0.20 -9.09
N THR A 191 -2.47 0.97 -8.48
CA THR A 191 -2.33 1.16 -7.04
C THR A 191 -3.65 1.63 -6.43
N ARG A 192 -3.91 1.22 -5.19
CA ARG A 192 -4.96 1.79 -4.35
C ARG A 192 -4.32 2.36 -3.08
N GLY A 193 -4.29 3.69 -2.98
CA GLY A 193 -3.48 4.34 -1.95
C GLY A 193 -2.02 3.88 -2.03
N PRO A 194 -1.42 3.38 -0.93
CA PRO A 194 -0.03 2.93 -0.93
C PRO A 194 0.17 1.52 -1.50
N VAL A 195 -0.91 0.79 -1.81
CA VAL A 195 -0.88 -0.64 -2.14
C VAL A 195 -0.87 -0.85 -3.64
N LEU A 196 0.13 -1.58 -4.13
CA LEU A 196 0.18 -2.11 -5.50
C LEU A 196 -0.76 -3.30 -5.64
N LEU A 197 -1.54 -3.35 -6.71
CA LEU A 197 -2.46 -4.43 -7.01
C LEU A 197 -1.84 -5.44 -7.98
N ALA A 198 -2.16 -6.71 -7.77
CA ALA A 198 -1.68 -7.82 -8.59
C ALA A 198 -2.85 -8.74 -8.98
N ARG A 199 -2.80 -9.32 -10.17
CA ARG A 199 -3.60 -10.51 -10.49
C ARG A 199 -2.83 -11.75 -10.05
N ASP A 200 -3.53 -12.74 -9.53
CA ASP A 200 -2.97 -13.98 -8.99
C ASP A 200 -3.71 -15.18 -9.59
N SER A 201 -2.97 -16.20 -10.02
CA SER A 201 -3.52 -17.39 -10.67
C SER A 201 -4.53 -18.17 -9.82
N ARG A 202 -4.53 -17.95 -8.50
CA ARG A 202 -5.49 -18.59 -7.59
C ARG A 202 -6.94 -18.07 -7.76
N PHE A 203 -7.13 -16.90 -8.38
CA PHE A 203 -8.48 -16.42 -8.72
C PHE A 203 -9.13 -17.20 -9.85
N LYS A 204 -8.34 -17.86 -10.72
CA LYS A 204 -8.82 -18.67 -11.85
C LYS A 204 -9.73 -17.88 -12.80
N ASP A 205 -9.45 -16.60 -13.00
CA ASP A 205 -10.23 -15.62 -13.76
C ASP A 205 -9.66 -15.31 -15.14
N GLY A 206 -8.91 -16.25 -15.74
CA GLY A 206 -8.33 -16.16 -17.07
C GLY A 206 -6.81 -16.08 -17.07
N ASP A 207 -6.24 -15.86 -18.25
CA ASP A 207 -4.80 -15.74 -18.44
C ASP A 207 -4.30 -14.39 -17.90
N LEU A 208 -3.28 -14.42 -17.06
CA LEU A 208 -2.66 -13.23 -16.49
C LEU A 208 -1.77 -12.48 -17.48
N THR A 209 -1.48 -13.08 -18.66
CA THR A 209 -0.65 -12.46 -19.70
C THR A 209 -1.45 -11.67 -20.72
N GLU A 210 -2.78 -11.82 -20.73
CA GLU A 210 -3.66 -11.10 -21.63
C GLU A 210 -3.55 -9.58 -21.44
N PRO A 211 -3.46 -8.82 -22.55
CA PRO A 211 -3.37 -7.37 -22.50
C PRO A 211 -4.71 -6.70 -22.17
N PHE A 212 -4.65 -5.49 -21.64
CA PHE A 212 -5.79 -4.58 -21.61
C PHE A 212 -5.90 -3.85 -22.96
N ARG A 213 -7.09 -3.83 -23.54
CA ARG A 213 -7.30 -3.39 -24.94
C ARG A 213 -7.46 -1.90 -25.16
N ARG A 214 -7.68 -1.12 -24.12
CA ARG A 214 -7.75 0.33 -24.26
C ARG A 214 -6.52 0.95 -23.62
N GLY A 215 -5.88 1.87 -24.33
CA GLY A 215 -4.76 2.65 -23.85
C GLY A 215 -5.11 3.34 -22.54
N ILE A 216 -4.80 2.69 -21.41
CA ILE A 216 -4.97 3.27 -20.09
C ILE A 216 -3.84 4.27 -19.92
N LYS A 217 -4.18 5.49 -19.48
CA LYS A 217 -3.22 6.59 -19.34
C LYS A 217 -2.64 6.63 -17.93
N ASP A 218 -1.40 7.12 -17.83
CA ASP A 218 -0.77 7.37 -16.54
C ASP A 218 -1.58 8.35 -15.69
N GLY A 219 -1.71 8.06 -14.39
CA GLY A 219 -2.51 8.85 -13.46
C GLY A 219 -4.03 8.69 -13.60
N GLN A 220 -4.53 7.87 -14.53
CA GLN A 220 -5.96 7.64 -14.72
C GLN A 220 -6.57 6.95 -13.50
N THR A 221 -7.67 7.53 -12.98
CA THR A 221 -8.49 6.87 -11.96
C THR A 221 -9.34 5.77 -12.59
N MET A 222 -9.39 4.60 -11.94
CA MET A 222 -10.07 3.39 -12.41
C MET A 222 -11.34 3.13 -11.58
N PRO A 223 -12.51 3.69 -11.93
CA PRO A 223 -13.72 3.59 -11.11
C PRO A 223 -14.36 2.20 -11.11
N THR A 224 -13.96 1.31 -12.01
CA THR A 224 -14.49 -0.05 -12.12
C THR A 224 -14.00 -1.02 -11.06
N PHE A 225 -13.00 -0.62 -10.27
CA PHE A 225 -12.50 -1.44 -9.16
C PHE A 225 -13.42 -1.34 -7.96
N ALA A 226 -13.85 -2.49 -7.46
CA ALA A 226 -14.66 -2.62 -6.26
C ALA A 226 -14.03 -3.62 -5.28
N ALA A 227 -13.99 -3.27 -3.99
CA ALA A 227 -13.56 -4.21 -2.97
C ALA A 227 -14.53 -5.38 -2.87
N VAL A 228 -14.00 -6.60 -2.80
CA VAL A 228 -14.78 -7.84 -2.68
C VAL A 228 -14.26 -8.66 -1.50
N ARG A 229 -15.08 -9.65 -1.09
CA ARG A 229 -14.63 -10.62 -0.10
C ARG A 229 -13.45 -11.42 -0.65
N THR A 230 -12.41 -11.62 0.16
CA THR A 230 -11.26 -12.46 -0.19
C THR A 230 -11.71 -13.92 -0.37
N PRO A 231 -11.20 -14.62 -1.39
CA PRO A 231 -11.59 -16.02 -1.65
C PRO A 231 -11.06 -17.00 -0.58
N SER A 232 -9.99 -16.64 0.11
CA SER A 232 -9.41 -17.37 1.24
C SER A 232 -8.70 -16.40 2.19
N ASP A 233 -8.30 -16.90 3.36
CA ASP A 233 -7.53 -16.13 4.34
C ASP A 233 -6.08 -15.85 3.89
N ASP A 234 -5.64 -16.44 2.77
CA ASP A 234 -4.32 -16.16 2.18
C ASP A 234 -4.24 -14.76 1.54
N PHE A 235 -5.36 -14.11 1.30
CA PHE A 235 -5.42 -12.77 0.73
C PHE A 235 -5.82 -11.75 1.78
N TRP A 236 -5.00 -10.71 1.92
CA TRP A 236 -5.31 -9.60 2.82
C TRP A 236 -6.42 -8.71 2.27
N MET A 237 -6.37 -8.42 0.94
CA MET A 237 -7.39 -7.66 0.23
C MET A 237 -7.70 -8.30 -1.12
N ALA A 238 -8.95 -8.15 -1.59
CA ALA A 238 -9.34 -8.51 -2.94
C ALA A 238 -10.24 -7.44 -3.56
N PHE A 239 -10.11 -7.30 -4.88
CA PHE A 239 -10.89 -6.36 -5.69
C PHE A 239 -11.34 -7.05 -6.95
N SER A 240 -12.56 -6.75 -7.41
CA SER A 240 -13.01 -7.05 -8.76
C SER A 240 -12.88 -5.80 -9.63
N ALA A 241 -12.60 -5.99 -10.91
CA ALA A 241 -12.64 -4.92 -11.89
C ALA A 241 -13.22 -5.44 -13.20
N THR A 242 -14.09 -4.66 -13.84
CA THR A 242 -14.58 -4.92 -15.19
C THR A 242 -13.71 -4.14 -16.17
N LEU A 243 -12.87 -4.87 -16.90
CA LEU A 243 -11.85 -4.30 -17.80
C LEU A 243 -11.93 -4.97 -19.18
N PRO A 244 -11.66 -4.24 -20.28
CA PRO A 244 -11.55 -4.82 -21.59
C PRO A 244 -10.23 -5.60 -21.70
N ILE A 245 -10.30 -6.93 -21.68
CA ILE A 245 -9.14 -7.84 -21.72
C ILE A 245 -9.16 -8.66 -23.00
N GLY A 246 -7.99 -9.01 -23.49
CA GLY A 246 -7.78 -9.88 -24.65
C GLY A 246 -7.01 -9.22 -25.78
N SER A 247 -6.47 -10.02 -26.73
CA SER A 247 -5.70 -9.52 -27.87
C SER A 247 -6.59 -8.92 -28.97
N HIS A 248 -6.17 -7.78 -29.52
CA HIS A 248 -6.83 -7.17 -30.68
C HIS A 248 -6.84 -8.10 -31.92
N HIS A 249 -5.87 -9.02 -32.00
CA HIS A 249 -5.80 -9.98 -33.08
C HIS A 249 -6.90 -11.06 -33.02
N GLU A 250 -7.39 -11.39 -31.83
CA GLU A 250 -8.41 -12.43 -31.64
C GLU A 250 -9.83 -11.93 -31.79
N ASN A 251 -10.06 -10.64 -31.58
CA ASN A 251 -11.38 -10.01 -31.75
C ASN A 251 -11.26 -8.52 -32.09
N PRO A 252 -11.16 -8.15 -33.37
CA PRO A 252 -10.97 -6.77 -33.82
C PRO A 252 -12.17 -5.84 -33.49
N GLU A 253 -13.38 -6.38 -33.36
CA GLU A 253 -14.60 -5.58 -33.23
C GLU A 253 -14.95 -5.09 -31.82
N GLY A 254 -14.14 -5.38 -30.85
CA GLY A 254 -14.30 -4.88 -29.50
C GLY A 254 -14.20 -5.94 -28.42
N ALA A 255 -13.43 -5.65 -27.39
CA ALA A 255 -13.36 -6.46 -26.22
C ALA A 255 -14.66 -6.39 -25.43
N ASN A 256 -15.32 -7.51 -25.24
CA ASN A 256 -16.31 -7.59 -24.18
C ASN A 256 -15.61 -7.36 -22.83
N PRO A 257 -16.08 -6.44 -21.99
CA PRO A 257 -15.51 -6.26 -20.68
C PRO A 257 -15.59 -7.56 -19.88
N SER A 258 -14.48 -8.00 -19.35
CA SER A 258 -14.39 -9.18 -18.50
C SER A 258 -14.22 -8.76 -17.05
N THR A 259 -14.85 -9.47 -16.13
CA THR A 259 -14.62 -9.27 -14.70
C THR A 259 -13.41 -10.07 -14.28
N VAL A 260 -12.40 -9.40 -13.76
CA VAL A 260 -11.16 -9.98 -13.26
C VAL A 260 -10.90 -9.54 -11.83
N PHE A 261 -10.08 -10.31 -11.13
CA PHE A 261 -9.80 -10.09 -9.73
C PHE A 261 -8.35 -9.68 -9.49
N PHE A 262 -8.17 -8.85 -8.49
CA PHE A 262 -6.88 -8.37 -8.02
C PHE A 262 -6.78 -8.59 -6.52
N CYS A 263 -5.57 -8.79 -6.04
CA CYS A 263 -5.23 -8.71 -4.62
C CYS A 263 -4.16 -7.66 -4.39
N ASP A 264 -3.86 -7.38 -3.12
CA ASP A 264 -2.66 -6.65 -2.75
C ASP A 264 -1.40 -7.43 -3.13
N TYR A 265 -0.36 -6.71 -3.53
CA TYR A 265 0.91 -7.31 -3.95
C TYR A 265 1.53 -8.19 -2.86
N ALA A 266 1.40 -7.85 -1.58
CA ALA A 266 1.95 -8.64 -0.49
C ALA A 266 1.34 -10.05 -0.43
N SER A 267 0.05 -10.18 -0.72
CA SER A 267 -0.65 -11.47 -0.77
C SER A 267 -0.40 -12.25 -2.06
N ALA A 268 -0.03 -11.57 -3.16
CA ALA A 268 0.18 -12.22 -4.44
C ALA A 268 1.35 -13.22 -4.37
N GLY A 269 1.11 -14.47 -4.76
CA GLY A 269 2.12 -15.53 -4.73
C GLY A 269 2.57 -15.97 -3.34
N ASN A 270 1.94 -15.52 -2.25
CA ASN A 270 2.38 -15.75 -0.87
C ASN A 270 2.31 -17.20 -0.38
N ALA A 271 1.70 -18.10 -1.14
CA ALA A 271 1.75 -19.54 -0.88
C ALA A 271 3.14 -20.16 -1.14
N TRP A 272 4.07 -19.41 -1.73
CA TRP A 272 5.43 -19.84 -2.07
C TRP A 272 5.47 -21.17 -2.84
N HIS A 273 4.53 -21.33 -3.76
CA HIS A 273 4.39 -22.54 -4.56
C HIS A 273 4.68 -22.25 -6.04
N ARG A 274 5.42 -23.13 -6.72
CA ARG A 274 5.83 -22.97 -8.11
C ARG A 274 4.67 -22.75 -9.10
N ASN A 275 3.49 -23.29 -8.80
CA ASN A 275 2.31 -23.15 -9.64
C ASN A 275 1.49 -21.89 -9.31
N ASN A 276 1.94 -21.06 -8.38
CA ASN A 276 1.25 -19.86 -7.97
C ASN A 276 1.88 -18.65 -8.66
N TYR A 277 1.42 -18.36 -9.87
CA TYR A 277 1.88 -17.25 -10.67
C TYR A 277 1.08 -15.99 -10.38
N TYR A 278 1.75 -14.85 -10.38
CA TYR A 278 1.11 -13.53 -10.25
C TYR A 278 1.76 -12.50 -11.17
N ARG A 279 1.05 -11.39 -11.40
CA ARG A 279 1.50 -10.28 -12.22
C ARG A 279 1.00 -8.94 -11.68
N THR A 280 1.85 -7.90 -11.76
CA THR A 280 1.51 -6.52 -11.36
C THR A 280 1.55 -5.54 -12.53
N TRP A 281 2.39 -5.81 -13.54
CA TRP A 281 2.49 -5.02 -14.77
C TRP A 281 1.86 -5.77 -15.92
N PHE A 282 0.83 -5.22 -16.51
CA PHE A 282 0.04 -5.85 -17.57
C PHE A 282 0.31 -5.16 -18.89
N PRO A 283 0.34 -5.88 -20.03
CA PRO A 283 0.40 -5.27 -21.33
C PRO A 283 -0.79 -4.32 -21.52
N ASN A 284 -0.53 -3.11 -22.01
CA ASN A 284 -1.51 -2.07 -22.30
C ASN A 284 -1.47 -1.81 -23.79
N GLU A 285 -2.40 -2.42 -24.55
CA GLU A 285 -2.49 -2.21 -25.98
C GLU A 285 -3.05 -0.82 -26.27
N TRP A 286 -2.30 -0.03 -27.02
CA TRP A 286 -2.80 1.21 -27.59
C TRP A 286 -3.84 0.85 -28.65
N GLY A 287 -5.06 1.33 -28.47
CA GLY A 287 -6.03 1.31 -29.56
C GLY A 287 -5.50 2.11 -30.76
N PRO A 288 -6.06 1.93 -31.96
CA PRO A 288 -5.74 2.80 -33.08
C PRO A 288 -5.92 4.24 -32.62
N THR A 289 -4.89 5.06 -32.84
CA THR A 289 -4.94 6.50 -32.61
C THR A 289 -6.08 7.06 -33.48
N GLU A 290 -7.18 7.52 -32.85
CA GLU A 290 -8.14 8.38 -33.50
C GLU A 290 -7.49 9.72 -33.87
#